data_0a9666acc299855a46f9d435330407a9
#
_entry.id   0a9666acc299855a46f9d435330407a9
#
_cell.length_a   1.000
_cell.length_b   1.000
_cell.length_c   1.000
_cell.angle_alpha   90.00
_cell.angle_beta   90.00
_cell.angle_gamma   90.00
#
_symmetry.space_group_name_H-M   'P 1'
#
loop_
_entity.id
_entity.type
_entity.pdbx_description
1 polymer ?
#
loop_
_entity_poly.entity_id
_entity_poly.type
_entity_poly.pdbx_seq_one_letter_code
_entity_poly.pdbx_strand_id
1 'polypeptide(L)'
;MRFNATTWLSAWAISASSVFAQAAPQFTARPAPEHIYDGGWEHFVGGGLASLDCNGDALPDLVAAGGSNPAQLLVNTTTGPGAPLQFESQTPDALSQVGLTGVYPLDIDGDSQLDLVLLRVGPDQILRGLGNCQFEPMTNIGFDSADHWTTAFSATWEPGQSLPTLAFGTYVDRNDPTGPFESCDATLLFRPDGDRYRPAKQLTPGFCALSMLFTNWQRSASGRADLRVSNDRHYYVRGGQEQMWEMTTPPRLYQPEDGWASYHLWGMGIASRDMNGDGFSDVYLTSMGDQKFQLFDPAVGGPAYRDATYDYGTTAHRPASGGDGRPSTGWHADFGDVNNDGRDDIFVSKGNVEQMPDAAMRDPNTLLMQSADGRFTEIAETAGIATMHRSRGAVLRDLNGDGRLDLAVVNRRAPLEIFENTTAETGNWLAVGLSAQGPNTQAIGAFVEVDDGTRLHTREVTVGGGHAGGSAGDLHFGVGLADTLKVRVIWPGGKATTWQSVAPNQRIEITP
;
A
#
# COMPACT_ATOMS: atom_id res chain seq x y z
N MET A 1 67.54 33.10 36.48
CA MET A 1 66.34 32.31 36.52
C MET A 1 65.86 32.13 35.09
N ARG A 2 66.01 30.95 34.54
CA ARG A 2 65.49 30.65 33.19
C ARG A 2 64.25 29.81 33.36
N PHE A 3 63.10 30.30 32.84
CA PHE A 3 61.86 29.53 32.78
C PHE A 3 61.76 28.78 31.42
N ASN A 4 61.70 27.43 31.46
CA ASN A 4 61.39 26.60 30.32
C ASN A 4 59.86 26.47 30.22
N ALA A 5 59.30 26.95 29.10
CA ALA A 5 57.92 26.72 28.75
C ALA A 5 57.81 25.42 27.91
N THR A 6 57.20 24.39 28.45
CA THR A 6 56.89 23.15 27.73
C THR A 6 55.50 23.28 27.09
N THR A 7 55.47 23.38 25.75
CA THR A 7 54.24 23.45 24.96
C THR A 7 53.73 22.02 24.75
N TRP A 8 52.53 21.71 25.24
CA TRP A 8 51.81 20.47 24.92
C TRP A 8 50.99 20.67 23.63
N LEU A 9 51.36 19.98 22.57
CA LEU A 9 50.56 19.86 21.36
C LEU A 9 49.57 18.68 21.53
N SER A 10 48.30 19.00 21.73
CA SER A 10 47.21 18.02 21.69
C SER A 10 46.87 17.76 20.24
N ALA A 11 47.22 16.58 19.74
CA ALA A 11 46.75 16.09 18.44
C ALA A 11 45.28 15.65 18.55
N TRP A 12 44.38 16.39 17.94
CA TRP A 12 42.99 15.94 17.72
C TRP A 12 42.98 14.99 16.54
N ALA A 13 42.72 13.70 16.79
CA ALA A 13 42.43 12.75 15.75
C ALA A 13 41.01 13.03 15.25
N ILE A 14 40.86 13.61 14.07
CA ILE A 14 39.60 13.69 13.35
C ILE A 14 39.39 12.29 12.75
N SER A 15 38.54 11.49 13.37
CA SER A 15 38.02 10.27 12.74
C SER A 15 37.09 10.70 11.58
N ALA A 16 37.59 10.63 10.37
CA ALA A 16 36.77 10.73 9.18
C ALA A 16 35.88 9.48 9.13
N SER A 17 34.65 9.58 9.57
CA SER A 17 33.62 8.61 9.23
C SER A 17 33.46 8.67 7.70
N SER A 18 33.87 7.62 7.01
CA SER A 18 33.56 7.45 5.61
C SER A 18 32.05 7.32 5.48
N VAL A 19 31.39 8.38 5.06
CA VAL A 19 30.00 8.30 4.58
C VAL A 19 30.08 7.46 3.30
N PHE A 20 29.70 6.19 3.38
CA PHE A 20 29.45 5.40 2.19
C PHE A 20 28.29 6.09 1.45
N ALA A 21 28.59 6.71 0.32
CA ALA A 21 27.57 7.15 -0.60
C ALA A 21 26.94 5.88 -1.19
N GLN A 22 25.75 5.51 -0.72
CA GLN A 22 24.98 4.44 -1.35
C GLN A 22 24.73 4.76 -2.81
N ALA A 23 24.74 3.72 -3.66
CA ALA A 23 24.45 3.89 -5.07
C ALA A 23 23.01 4.42 -5.26
N ALA A 24 22.81 5.28 -6.24
CA ALA A 24 21.48 5.71 -6.62
C ALA A 24 20.67 4.49 -7.12
N PRO A 25 19.40 4.36 -6.72
CA PRO A 25 18.55 3.26 -7.17
C PRO A 25 18.51 3.14 -8.70
N GLN A 26 18.58 1.89 -9.18
CA GLN A 26 18.54 1.55 -10.58
C GLN A 26 17.57 0.39 -10.80
N PHE A 27 16.65 0.57 -11.72
CA PHE A 27 15.68 -0.45 -12.09
C PHE A 27 15.86 -0.85 -13.55
N THR A 28 15.74 -2.13 -13.83
CA THR A 28 15.82 -2.70 -15.17
C THR A 28 14.49 -3.28 -15.58
N ALA A 29 13.90 -2.80 -16.66
CA ALA A 29 12.66 -3.34 -17.19
C ALA A 29 12.83 -4.82 -17.58
N ARG A 30 11.88 -5.67 -17.19
CA ARG A 30 11.83 -7.10 -17.48
C ARG A 30 10.64 -7.42 -18.37
N PRO A 31 10.73 -8.45 -19.21
CA PRO A 31 9.58 -8.93 -19.97
C PRO A 31 8.42 -9.31 -19.04
N ALA A 32 7.22 -8.85 -19.35
CA ALA A 32 5.98 -9.21 -18.67
C ALA A 32 5.06 -9.94 -19.65
N PRO A 33 4.23 -10.89 -19.19
CA PRO A 33 3.10 -11.39 -19.99
C PRO A 33 2.22 -10.23 -20.45
N GLU A 34 1.62 -10.37 -21.64
CA GLU A 34 0.77 -9.31 -22.19
C GLU A 34 -0.47 -9.14 -21.30
N HIS A 35 -0.60 -7.98 -20.68
CA HIS A 35 -1.76 -7.57 -19.89
C HIS A 35 -2.02 -6.09 -20.07
N ILE A 36 -3.28 -5.72 -20.32
CA ILE A 36 -3.72 -4.33 -20.50
C ILE A 36 -5.01 -4.12 -19.73
N TYR A 37 -5.01 -3.16 -18.82
CA TYR A 37 -6.24 -2.66 -18.22
C TYR A 37 -6.94 -1.72 -19.19
N ASP A 38 -8.18 -2.00 -19.58
CA ASP A 38 -8.94 -1.18 -20.54
C ASP A 38 -10.43 -1.10 -20.16
N GLY A 39 -11.18 -0.40 -20.96
CA GLY A 39 -12.63 -0.24 -20.86
C GLY A 39 -13.11 1.19 -21.06
N GLY A 40 -14.41 1.39 -20.99
CA GLY A 40 -15.07 2.67 -21.10
C GLY A 40 -15.02 3.49 -19.81
N TRP A 41 -16.04 4.34 -19.63
CA TRP A 41 -16.16 5.27 -18.50
C TRP A 41 -16.07 4.56 -17.12
N GLU A 42 -16.73 3.43 -16.95
CA GLU A 42 -16.73 2.66 -15.69
C GLU A 42 -15.36 2.03 -15.36
N HIS A 43 -14.36 2.16 -16.23
CA HIS A 43 -13.00 1.69 -16.04
C HIS A 43 -11.96 2.82 -16.13
N PHE A 44 -12.35 4.09 -15.98
CA PHE A 44 -11.42 5.20 -15.89
C PHE A 44 -10.63 5.16 -14.58
N VAL A 45 -11.26 4.67 -13.53
CA VAL A 45 -10.69 4.35 -12.21
C VAL A 45 -10.54 2.84 -12.07
N GLY A 46 -9.76 2.36 -11.10
CA GLY A 46 -9.41 0.95 -10.97
C GLY A 46 -8.11 0.60 -11.70
N GLY A 47 -7.98 -0.63 -12.15
CA GLY A 47 -6.71 -1.17 -12.67
C GLY A 47 -5.78 -1.61 -11.57
N GLY A 48 -6.35 -2.23 -10.53
CA GLY A 48 -5.61 -2.73 -9.37
C GLY A 48 -4.64 -3.85 -9.71
N LEU A 49 -3.54 -3.91 -8.97
CA LEU A 49 -2.55 -4.98 -8.99
C LEU A 49 -2.39 -5.52 -7.57
N ALA A 50 -2.41 -6.83 -7.43
CA ALA A 50 -2.20 -7.50 -6.16
C ALA A 50 -0.97 -8.40 -6.21
N SER A 51 -0.30 -8.61 -5.06
CA SER A 51 0.74 -9.62 -4.93
C SER A 51 0.44 -10.59 -3.80
N LEU A 52 0.69 -11.89 -4.06
CA LEU A 52 0.53 -12.98 -3.10
C LEU A 52 1.43 -14.14 -3.54
N ASP A 53 1.81 -14.99 -2.60
CA ASP A 53 2.38 -16.30 -2.92
C ASP A 53 1.23 -17.32 -2.95
N CYS A 54 0.76 -17.71 -4.14
CA CYS A 54 -0.39 -18.60 -4.28
C CYS A 54 -0.01 -20.08 -4.46
N ASN A 55 1.29 -20.37 -4.64
CA ASN A 55 1.79 -21.74 -4.85
C ASN A 55 2.69 -22.24 -3.71
N GLY A 56 3.07 -21.35 -2.77
CA GLY A 56 3.88 -21.68 -1.59
C GLY A 56 5.38 -21.78 -1.86
N ASP A 57 5.88 -21.14 -2.92
CA ASP A 57 7.29 -21.17 -3.29
C ASP A 57 8.11 -19.99 -2.72
N ALA A 58 7.47 -19.11 -1.95
CA ALA A 58 7.99 -17.91 -1.33
C ALA A 58 8.39 -16.79 -2.31
N LEU A 59 8.00 -16.89 -3.58
CA LEU A 59 8.11 -15.82 -4.56
C LEU A 59 6.72 -15.20 -4.81
N PRO A 60 6.56 -13.88 -4.71
CA PRO A 60 5.25 -13.27 -4.92
C PRO A 60 4.78 -13.40 -6.37
N ASP A 61 3.57 -13.94 -6.55
CA ASP A 61 2.81 -13.92 -7.79
C ASP A 61 2.02 -12.60 -7.91
N LEU A 62 1.52 -12.29 -9.11
CA LEU A 62 0.77 -11.06 -9.36
C LEU A 62 -0.63 -11.36 -9.92
N VAL A 63 -1.65 -10.67 -9.40
CA VAL A 63 -3.00 -10.67 -9.97
C VAL A 63 -3.35 -9.28 -10.44
N ALA A 64 -3.62 -9.14 -11.73
CA ALA A 64 -3.91 -7.86 -12.37
C ALA A 64 -5.38 -7.78 -12.81
N ALA A 65 -6.10 -6.74 -12.39
CA ALA A 65 -7.43 -6.42 -12.89
C ALA A 65 -7.35 -6.00 -14.36
N GLY A 66 -8.32 -6.43 -15.17
CA GLY A 66 -8.33 -6.16 -16.61
C GLY A 66 -9.36 -5.13 -17.08
N GLY A 67 -10.31 -4.74 -16.23
CA GLY A 67 -11.42 -3.89 -16.65
C GLY A 67 -12.35 -4.60 -17.64
N SER A 68 -12.47 -4.10 -18.87
CA SER A 68 -13.19 -4.79 -19.94
C SER A 68 -12.45 -6.01 -20.51
N ASN A 69 -11.15 -6.12 -20.24
CA ASN A 69 -10.37 -7.32 -20.51
C ASN A 69 -10.49 -8.31 -19.34
N PRO A 70 -10.20 -9.60 -19.53
CA PRO A 70 -10.09 -10.55 -18.42
C PRO A 70 -8.99 -10.15 -17.44
N ALA A 71 -9.20 -10.40 -16.16
CA ALA A 71 -8.12 -10.37 -15.18
C ALA A 71 -7.11 -11.49 -15.46
N GLN A 72 -5.88 -11.30 -14.99
CA GLN A 72 -4.80 -12.27 -15.16
C GLN A 72 -4.07 -12.57 -13.85
N LEU A 73 -3.70 -13.84 -13.68
CA LEU A 73 -2.71 -14.30 -12.72
C LEU A 73 -1.39 -14.52 -13.46
N LEU A 74 -0.36 -13.83 -13.01
CA LEU A 74 1.00 -13.95 -13.49
C LEU A 74 1.80 -14.68 -12.41
N VAL A 75 2.06 -15.96 -12.65
CA VAL A 75 2.83 -16.80 -11.74
C VAL A 75 4.31 -16.46 -11.90
N ASN A 76 4.96 -16.25 -10.78
CA ASN A 76 6.40 -15.97 -10.71
C ASN A 76 7.18 -17.27 -10.97
N THR A 77 7.96 -17.29 -12.05
CA THR A 77 8.77 -18.44 -12.45
C THR A 77 10.27 -18.14 -12.35
N THR A 78 10.63 -17.13 -11.58
CA THR A 78 12.02 -16.76 -11.29
C THR A 78 12.77 -17.95 -10.67
N THR A 79 13.94 -18.28 -11.21
CA THR A 79 14.61 -19.56 -10.92
C THR A 79 15.31 -19.62 -9.55
N GLY A 80 15.33 -18.54 -8.79
CA GLY A 80 15.89 -18.48 -7.43
C GLY A 80 16.28 -17.06 -7.03
N PRO A 81 16.70 -16.85 -5.78
CA PRO A 81 16.99 -15.53 -5.24
C PRO A 81 18.02 -14.75 -6.09
N GLY A 82 17.65 -13.52 -6.47
CA GLY A 82 18.48 -12.64 -7.29
C GLY A 82 18.62 -13.04 -8.76
N ALA A 83 17.91 -14.08 -9.22
CA ALA A 83 17.79 -14.36 -10.63
C ALA A 83 16.89 -13.30 -11.31
N PRO A 84 17.08 -13.01 -12.62
CA PRO A 84 16.24 -12.09 -13.34
C PRO A 84 14.75 -12.48 -13.25
N LEU A 85 13.88 -11.51 -12.98
CA LEU A 85 12.44 -11.72 -12.83
C LEU A 85 11.82 -12.35 -14.08
N GLN A 86 11.02 -13.39 -13.88
CA GLN A 86 10.29 -14.11 -14.92
C GLN A 86 8.86 -14.40 -14.43
N PHE A 87 7.88 -14.13 -15.28
CA PHE A 87 6.48 -14.38 -15.01
C PHE A 87 5.80 -15.09 -16.18
N GLU A 88 4.88 -15.99 -15.88
CA GLU A 88 4.04 -16.67 -16.86
C GLU A 88 2.55 -16.45 -16.53
N SER A 89 1.73 -16.23 -17.56
CA SER A 89 0.28 -16.14 -17.37
C SER A 89 -0.32 -17.54 -17.16
N GLN A 90 -0.87 -17.79 -15.98
CA GLN A 90 -1.49 -19.07 -15.58
C GLN A 90 -2.84 -18.83 -14.90
N THR A 91 -3.73 -18.08 -15.57
CA THR A 91 -4.99 -17.63 -14.98
C THR A 91 -6.03 -18.76 -14.96
N PRO A 92 -6.52 -19.20 -13.77
CA PRO A 92 -7.60 -20.18 -13.69
C PRO A 92 -8.94 -19.56 -14.12
N ASP A 93 -9.87 -20.42 -14.60
CA ASP A 93 -11.16 -19.98 -15.13
C ASP A 93 -11.97 -19.11 -14.15
N ALA A 94 -11.92 -19.44 -12.85
CA ALA A 94 -12.62 -18.68 -11.83
C ALA A 94 -12.15 -17.21 -11.73
N LEU A 95 -10.90 -16.92 -12.07
CA LEU A 95 -10.31 -15.58 -12.06
C LEU A 95 -10.38 -14.90 -13.43
N SER A 96 -10.45 -15.64 -14.52
CA SER A 96 -10.48 -15.11 -15.90
C SER A 96 -11.81 -14.42 -16.20
N GLN A 97 -12.09 -13.32 -15.49
CA GLN A 97 -13.35 -12.57 -15.55
C GLN A 97 -13.10 -11.13 -16.02
N VAL A 98 -14.12 -10.56 -16.65
CA VAL A 98 -14.15 -9.13 -17.03
C VAL A 98 -14.89 -8.30 -15.99
N GLY A 99 -14.74 -6.98 -16.07
CA GLY A 99 -15.39 -6.03 -15.15
C GLY A 99 -14.60 -5.79 -13.85
N LEU A 100 -13.42 -6.38 -13.70
CA LEU A 100 -12.61 -6.19 -12.50
C LEU A 100 -11.96 -4.81 -12.49
N THR A 101 -12.18 -4.09 -11.41
CA THR A 101 -11.53 -2.81 -11.09
C THR A 101 -10.35 -3.00 -10.15
N GLY A 102 -10.39 -4.02 -9.28
CA GLY A 102 -9.36 -4.25 -8.27
C GLY A 102 -9.33 -5.67 -7.71
N VAL A 103 -8.24 -6.00 -7.01
CA VAL A 103 -8.02 -7.30 -6.38
C VAL A 103 -7.27 -7.15 -5.07
N TYR A 104 -7.71 -7.87 -4.02
CA TYR A 104 -7.02 -7.91 -2.73
C TYR A 104 -6.88 -9.35 -2.22
N PRO A 105 -5.66 -9.81 -1.87
CA PRO A 105 -5.45 -11.11 -1.25
C PRO A 105 -5.68 -11.05 0.25
N LEU A 106 -6.36 -12.05 0.80
CA LEU A 106 -6.66 -12.16 2.23
C LEU A 106 -7.14 -13.58 2.53
N ASP A 107 -6.61 -14.23 3.58
CA ASP A 107 -7.17 -15.48 4.11
C ASP A 107 -8.44 -15.14 4.92
N ILE A 108 -9.61 -15.35 4.34
CA ILE A 108 -10.90 -14.96 4.92
C ILE A 108 -11.46 -16.02 5.85
N ASP A 109 -11.31 -17.30 5.51
CA ASP A 109 -11.91 -18.41 6.27
C ASP A 109 -10.94 -19.10 7.25
N GLY A 110 -9.69 -18.62 7.33
CA GLY A 110 -8.69 -19.05 8.31
C GLY A 110 -8.08 -20.42 8.00
N ASP A 111 -8.08 -20.84 6.73
CA ASP A 111 -7.52 -22.12 6.29
C ASP A 111 -6.03 -22.03 5.90
N SER A 112 -5.42 -20.85 6.00
CA SER A 112 -4.03 -20.51 5.66
C SER A 112 -3.73 -20.53 4.15
N GLN A 113 -4.75 -20.59 3.29
CA GLN A 113 -4.63 -20.27 1.88
C GLN A 113 -5.12 -18.85 1.65
N LEU A 114 -4.46 -18.12 0.77
CA LEU A 114 -4.90 -16.77 0.45
C LEU A 114 -6.08 -16.82 -0.53
N ASP A 115 -7.19 -16.20 -0.12
CA ASP A 115 -8.35 -15.93 -0.95
C ASP A 115 -8.16 -14.63 -1.73
N LEU A 116 -9.03 -14.38 -2.71
CA LEU A 116 -9.05 -13.15 -3.49
C LEU A 116 -10.39 -12.43 -3.36
N VAL A 117 -10.36 -11.17 -2.95
CA VAL A 117 -11.49 -10.25 -3.04
C VAL A 117 -11.41 -9.52 -4.37
N LEU A 118 -12.39 -9.73 -5.24
CA LEU A 118 -12.48 -9.16 -6.58
C LEU A 118 -13.46 -7.98 -6.56
N LEU A 119 -12.93 -6.77 -6.76
CA LEU A 119 -13.75 -5.56 -6.92
C LEU A 119 -14.20 -5.42 -8.35
N ARG A 120 -15.48 -5.07 -8.56
CA ARG A 120 -16.06 -5.11 -9.90
C ARG A 120 -16.95 -3.90 -10.20
N VAL A 121 -17.15 -3.70 -11.49
CA VAL A 121 -18.34 -3.06 -12.03
C VAL A 121 -19.41 -4.13 -12.12
N GLY A 122 -20.36 -4.13 -11.19
CA GLY A 122 -21.31 -5.21 -10.93
C GLY A 122 -21.10 -5.84 -9.55
N PRO A 123 -21.69 -7.00 -9.25
CA PRO A 123 -21.50 -7.67 -7.97
C PRO A 123 -20.03 -8.06 -7.75
N ASP A 124 -19.48 -7.68 -6.59
CA ASP A 124 -18.15 -8.12 -6.17
C ASP A 124 -18.13 -9.62 -5.87
N GLN A 125 -16.96 -10.23 -5.91
CA GLN A 125 -16.81 -11.65 -5.65
C GLN A 125 -15.67 -11.93 -4.69
N ILE A 126 -15.82 -13.04 -3.95
CA ILE A 126 -14.74 -13.60 -3.15
C ILE A 126 -14.43 -14.98 -3.73
N LEU A 127 -13.17 -15.22 -4.07
CA LEU A 127 -12.68 -16.52 -4.49
C LEU A 127 -11.86 -17.14 -3.36
N ARG A 128 -12.21 -18.38 -2.98
CA ARG A 128 -11.42 -19.19 -2.07
C ARG A 128 -10.15 -19.69 -2.75
N GLY A 129 -9.02 -19.55 -2.07
CA GLY A 129 -7.77 -20.17 -2.47
C GLY A 129 -7.76 -21.67 -2.18
N LEU A 130 -7.30 -22.47 -3.14
CA LEU A 130 -7.17 -23.92 -3.01
C LEU A 130 -5.71 -24.40 -2.97
N GLY A 131 -4.76 -23.43 -2.90
CA GLY A 131 -3.34 -23.66 -3.10
C GLY A 131 -2.97 -23.88 -4.57
N ASN A 132 -1.66 -23.91 -4.86
CA ASN A 132 -1.14 -24.07 -6.22
C ASN A 132 -1.82 -23.13 -7.24
N CYS A 133 -2.10 -21.90 -6.83
CA CYS A 133 -2.71 -20.86 -7.66
C CYS A 133 -4.09 -21.23 -8.26
N GLN A 134 -4.83 -22.12 -7.60
CA GLN A 134 -6.20 -22.48 -7.97
C GLN A 134 -7.20 -21.77 -7.06
N PHE A 135 -8.32 -21.38 -7.63
CA PHE A 135 -9.36 -20.63 -6.92
C PHE A 135 -10.76 -21.13 -7.31
N GLU A 136 -11.72 -20.99 -6.37
CA GLU A 136 -13.14 -21.26 -6.62
C GLU A 136 -14.02 -20.18 -5.96
N PRO A 137 -15.26 -19.93 -6.43
CA PRO A 137 -16.15 -18.98 -5.78
C PRO A 137 -16.49 -19.38 -4.34
N MET A 138 -16.30 -18.46 -3.39
CA MET A 138 -16.65 -18.65 -1.98
C MET A 138 -18.12 -18.27 -1.74
N THR A 139 -19.06 -19.22 -1.85
CA THR A 139 -20.50 -18.93 -1.85
C THR A 139 -21.20 -19.21 -0.51
N ASN A 140 -20.53 -19.85 0.44
CA ASN A 140 -21.13 -20.34 1.70
C ASN A 140 -21.13 -19.35 2.86
N ILE A 141 -20.43 -18.21 2.73
CA ILE A 141 -20.25 -17.20 3.79
C ILE A 141 -21.34 -16.12 3.85
N GLY A 142 -22.33 -16.16 2.95
CA GLY A 142 -23.45 -15.19 2.94
C GLY A 142 -23.07 -13.79 2.43
N PHE A 143 -21.95 -13.66 1.73
CA PHE A 143 -21.53 -12.40 1.11
C PHE A 143 -22.35 -12.11 -0.14
N ASP A 144 -22.90 -10.88 -0.23
CA ASP A 144 -23.60 -10.35 -1.40
C ASP A 144 -23.44 -8.81 -1.39
N SER A 145 -22.65 -8.28 -2.31
CA SER A 145 -22.43 -6.84 -2.45
C SER A 145 -23.51 -6.13 -3.27
N ALA A 146 -24.38 -6.88 -3.93
CA ALA A 146 -25.29 -6.37 -4.96
C ALA A 146 -24.53 -5.73 -6.15
N ASP A 147 -25.23 -4.96 -7.00
CA ASP A 147 -24.68 -4.33 -8.19
C ASP A 147 -24.19 -2.91 -7.87
N HIS A 148 -22.89 -2.77 -7.69
CA HIS A 148 -22.20 -1.50 -7.44
C HIS A 148 -21.01 -1.31 -8.41
N TRP A 149 -20.41 -0.14 -8.36
CA TRP A 149 -19.11 0.12 -8.95
C TRP A 149 -18.09 0.27 -7.82
N THR A 150 -17.41 -0.83 -7.50
CA THR A 150 -16.49 -0.91 -6.37
C THR A 150 -15.06 -0.64 -6.83
N THR A 151 -14.33 0.16 -6.06
CA THR A 151 -13.00 0.67 -6.41
C THR A 151 -12.01 0.64 -5.27
N ALA A 152 -12.47 0.37 -4.04
CA ALA A 152 -11.62 0.32 -2.86
C ALA A 152 -12.05 -0.81 -1.92
N PHE A 153 -11.09 -1.35 -1.16
CA PHE A 153 -11.35 -2.40 -0.19
C PHE A 153 -10.39 -2.29 1.00
N SER A 154 -10.88 -2.68 2.16
CA SER A 154 -10.04 -2.95 3.32
C SER A 154 -10.71 -3.98 4.24
N ALA A 155 -9.91 -4.68 5.05
CA ALA A 155 -10.40 -5.68 5.99
C ALA A 155 -9.67 -5.61 7.33
N THR A 156 -10.38 -6.02 8.40
CA THR A 156 -9.82 -6.15 9.74
C THR A 156 -10.56 -7.21 10.54
N TRP A 157 -9.96 -7.75 11.60
CA TRP A 157 -10.65 -8.61 12.55
C TRP A 157 -11.02 -7.82 13.81
N GLU A 158 -12.32 -7.75 14.13
CA GLU A 158 -12.78 -7.28 15.42
C GLU A 158 -12.69 -8.42 16.45
N PRO A 159 -12.49 -8.15 17.75
CA PRO A 159 -12.29 -9.21 18.75
C PRO A 159 -13.41 -10.25 18.76
N GLY A 160 -13.02 -11.53 18.68
CA GLY A 160 -13.93 -12.68 18.76
C GLY A 160 -14.62 -13.06 17.43
N GLN A 161 -14.30 -12.42 16.33
CA GLN A 161 -14.81 -12.79 15.01
C GLN A 161 -14.07 -13.99 14.40
N SER A 162 -14.83 -14.86 13.71
CA SER A 162 -14.30 -15.97 12.90
C SER A 162 -14.01 -15.56 11.46
N LEU A 163 -14.69 -14.54 10.94
CA LEU A 163 -14.48 -13.92 9.64
C LEU A 163 -14.10 -12.45 9.84
N PRO A 164 -13.36 -11.82 8.92
CA PRO A 164 -13.01 -10.41 9.02
C PRO A 164 -14.22 -9.50 8.83
N THR A 165 -14.17 -8.30 9.39
CA THR A 165 -15.00 -7.18 8.95
C THR A 165 -14.45 -6.66 7.64
N LEU A 166 -15.30 -6.57 6.60
CA LEU A 166 -14.95 -6.12 5.26
C LEU A 166 -15.57 -4.76 4.96
N ALA A 167 -14.80 -3.86 4.36
CA ALA A 167 -15.29 -2.58 3.86
C ALA A 167 -15.04 -2.49 2.35
N PHE A 168 -16.11 -2.18 1.59
CA PHE A 168 -16.06 -1.99 0.14
C PHE A 168 -16.38 -0.54 -0.18
N GLY A 169 -15.45 0.13 -0.82
CA GLY A 169 -15.59 1.51 -1.26
C GLY A 169 -16.22 1.56 -2.64
N THR A 170 -17.47 1.93 -2.67
CA THR A 170 -18.24 2.14 -3.90
C THR A 170 -17.99 3.53 -4.44
N TYR A 171 -18.00 3.68 -5.75
CA TYR A 171 -17.68 4.92 -6.43
C TYR A 171 -18.93 5.72 -6.77
N VAL A 172 -19.32 5.78 -8.01
CA VAL A 172 -20.54 6.47 -8.45
C VAL A 172 -21.72 5.51 -8.42
N ASP A 173 -22.90 5.97 -7.98
CA ASP A 173 -24.15 5.21 -8.13
C ASP A 173 -24.51 5.12 -9.61
N ARG A 174 -24.23 3.97 -10.22
CA ARG A 174 -24.50 3.69 -11.63
C ARG A 174 -25.99 3.56 -11.94
N ASN A 175 -26.83 3.43 -10.94
CA ASN A 175 -28.28 3.28 -11.08
C ASN A 175 -29.00 4.65 -10.93
N ASP A 176 -28.30 5.73 -10.55
CA ASP A 176 -28.89 7.05 -10.49
C ASP A 176 -29.11 7.61 -11.91
N PRO A 177 -30.39 7.80 -12.36
CA PRO A 177 -30.67 8.28 -13.70
C PRO A 177 -30.25 9.75 -13.93
N THR A 178 -29.92 10.48 -12.85
CA THR A 178 -29.47 11.88 -12.91
C THR A 178 -27.95 12.01 -12.83
N GLY A 179 -27.27 10.90 -12.55
CA GLY A 179 -25.82 10.86 -12.44
C GLY A 179 -25.10 11.16 -13.76
N PRO A 180 -23.77 11.16 -13.76
CA PRO A 180 -22.91 10.78 -12.63
C PRO A 180 -22.66 11.87 -11.58
N PHE A 181 -22.99 13.12 -11.86
CA PHE A 181 -22.69 14.22 -10.95
C PHE A 181 -23.59 14.21 -9.70
N GLU A 182 -22.97 14.43 -8.55
CA GLU A 182 -23.61 14.40 -7.22
C GLU A 182 -24.25 13.03 -6.85
N SER A 183 -23.80 11.94 -7.46
CA SER A 183 -24.35 10.59 -7.28
C SER A 183 -23.33 9.58 -6.75
N CYS A 184 -22.48 9.96 -5.78
CA CYS A 184 -21.59 9.03 -5.09
C CYS A 184 -22.39 8.00 -4.28
N ASP A 185 -21.99 6.73 -4.41
CA ASP A 185 -22.59 5.64 -3.67
C ASP A 185 -22.01 5.54 -2.25
N ALA A 186 -22.69 4.84 -1.35
CA ALA A 186 -22.27 4.68 0.04
C ALA A 186 -21.26 3.53 0.19
N THR A 187 -20.24 3.72 1.01
CA THR A 187 -19.34 2.62 1.42
C THR A 187 -20.12 1.50 2.10
N LEU A 188 -19.86 0.25 1.71
CA LEU A 188 -20.50 -0.94 2.25
C LEU A 188 -19.63 -1.56 3.35
N LEU A 189 -20.21 -1.81 4.52
CA LEU A 189 -19.54 -2.49 5.63
C LEU A 189 -20.22 -3.81 5.93
N PHE A 190 -19.49 -4.90 5.82
CA PHE A 190 -19.93 -6.25 6.16
C PHE A 190 -19.29 -6.68 7.48
N ARG A 191 -20.10 -6.86 8.52
CA ARG A 191 -19.69 -7.48 9.78
C ARG A 191 -20.23 -8.91 9.85
N PRO A 192 -19.42 -9.89 10.21
CA PRO A 192 -19.88 -11.26 10.36
C PRO A 192 -20.80 -11.43 11.57
N ASP A 193 -21.64 -12.45 11.48
CA ASP A 193 -22.43 -13.02 12.56
C ASP A 193 -22.17 -14.53 12.61
N GLY A 194 -21.24 -14.94 13.46
CA GLY A 194 -20.66 -16.28 13.43
C GLY A 194 -19.83 -16.51 12.16
N ASP A 195 -20.20 -17.51 11.37
CA ASP A 195 -19.53 -17.94 10.16
C ASP A 195 -20.11 -17.34 8.86
N ARG A 196 -20.97 -16.33 8.96
CA ARG A 196 -21.63 -15.70 7.82
C ARG A 196 -21.68 -14.19 7.94
N TYR A 197 -21.67 -13.51 6.81
CA TYR A 197 -21.93 -12.07 6.77
C TYR A 197 -23.41 -11.75 6.86
N ARG A 198 -23.72 -10.68 7.61
CA ARG A 198 -25.01 -9.99 7.55
C ARG A 198 -25.07 -9.12 6.29
N PRO A 199 -26.29 -8.73 5.83
CA PRO A 199 -26.41 -7.71 4.80
C PRO A 199 -25.58 -6.48 5.13
N ALA A 200 -24.97 -5.88 4.11
CA ALA A 200 -24.10 -4.73 4.26
C ALA A 200 -24.78 -3.58 5.00
N LYS A 201 -24.04 -2.94 5.91
CA LYS A 201 -24.39 -1.64 6.43
C LYS A 201 -23.77 -0.55 5.56
N GLN A 202 -24.61 0.38 5.10
CA GLN A 202 -24.12 1.55 4.37
C GLN A 202 -23.53 2.57 5.35
N LEU A 203 -22.29 3.01 5.09
CA LEU A 203 -21.65 4.14 5.74
C LEU A 203 -21.91 5.40 4.89
N THR A 204 -22.79 6.27 5.41
CA THR A 204 -23.22 7.49 4.71
C THR A 204 -22.77 8.74 5.46
N PRO A 205 -22.45 9.85 4.74
CA PRO A 205 -22.50 10.02 3.29
C PRO A 205 -21.38 9.31 2.54
N GLY A 206 -21.63 8.86 1.30
CA GLY A 206 -20.62 8.43 0.35
C GLY A 206 -20.03 9.62 -0.42
N PHE A 207 -18.71 9.55 -0.71
CA PHE A 207 -18.00 10.59 -1.45
C PHE A 207 -17.10 10.01 -2.55
N CYS A 208 -17.55 8.94 -3.21
CA CYS A 208 -16.85 8.23 -4.28
C CYS A 208 -15.46 7.72 -3.85
N ALA A 209 -15.44 6.70 -3.02
CA ALA A 209 -14.21 6.12 -2.47
C ALA A 209 -13.32 5.51 -3.55
N LEU A 210 -12.01 5.82 -3.54
CA LEU A 210 -11.00 5.21 -4.42
C LEU A 210 -9.88 4.48 -3.68
N SER A 211 -9.74 4.71 -2.38
CA SER A 211 -8.87 3.92 -1.51
C SER A 211 -9.40 3.92 -0.09
N MET A 212 -9.09 2.86 0.65
CA MET A 212 -9.46 2.76 2.05
C MET A 212 -8.50 1.87 2.82
N LEU A 213 -8.41 2.13 4.14
CA LEU A 213 -7.49 1.44 5.01
C LEU A 213 -8.05 1.35 6.44
N PHE A 214 -8.21 0.13 6.94
CA PHE A 214 -8.31 -0.09 8.37
C PHE A 214 -6.94 0.05 9.02
N THR A 215 -6.86 0.86 10.08
CA THR A 215 -5.62 1.08 10.82
C THR A 215 -5.89 1.26 12.31
N ASN A 216 -5.05 0.66 13.14
CA ASN A 216 -5.02 0.91 14.58
C ASN A 216 -4.14 2.14 14.88
N TRP A 217 -4.54 3.29 14.35
CA TRP A 217 -3.81 4.56 14.43
C TRP A 217 -3.48 4.96 15.88
N GLN A 218 -4.28 4.52 16.86
CA GLN A 218 -4.04 4.77 18.28
C GLN A 218 -3.01 3.84 18.90
N ARG A 219 -2.63 2.75 18.21
CA ARG A 219 -1.89 1.62 18.79
C ARG A 219 -2.55 1.12 20.09
N SER A 220 -3.87 1.13 20.11
CA SER A 220 -4.63 0.72 21.27
C SER A 220 -4.45 -0.77 21.56
N ALA A 221 -4.33 -1.12 22.85
CA ALA A 221 -4.20 -2.51 23.28
C ALA A 221 -5.45 -3.37 22.95
N SER A 222 -6.59 -2.73 22.68
CA SER A 222 -7.78 -3.45 22.21
C SER A 222 -7.64 -3.98 20.78
N GLY A 223 -6.66 -3.47 20.01
CA GLY A 223 -6.48 -3.81 18.60
C GLY A 223 -7.56 -3.25 17.68
N ARG A 224 -8.43 -2.33 18.16
CA ARG A 224 -9.47 -1.74 17.32
C ARG A 224 -8.82 -0.92 16.20
N ALA A 225 -9.10 -1.31 14.97
CA ALA A 225 -8.77 -0.53 13.79
C ALA A 225 -9.97 0.33 13.40
N ASP A 226 -9.72 1.58 13.03
CA ASP A 226 -10.70 2.51 12.48
C ASP A 226 -10.50 2.62 10.95
N LEU A 227 -11.53 3.00 10.20
CA LEU A 227 -11.51 2.99 8.75
C LEU A 227 -11.25 4.38 8.20
N ARG A 228 -10.13 4.54 7.49
CA ARG A 228 -9.84 5.72 6.67
C ARG A 228 -10.30 5.50 5.25
N VAL A 229 -10.92 6.52 4.63
CA VAL A 229 -11.43 6.48 3.24
C VAL A 229 -10.92 7.70 2.51
N SER A 230 -10.30 7.47 1.35
CA SER A 230 -9.86 8.51 0.42
C SER A 230 -10.85 8.60 -0.74
N ASN A 231 -11.35 9.80 -1.00
CA ASN A 231 -12.53 10.05 -1.82
C ASN A 231 -12.24 11.00 -2.99
N ASP A 232 -12.76 10.64 -4.17
CA ASP A 232 -12.74 11.50 -5.39
C ASP A 232 -13.97 12.43 -5.43
N ARG A 233 -14.07 13.27 -4.45
CA ARG A 233 -15.28 14.04 -4.10
C ARG A 233 -15.57 15.28 -4.94
N HIS A 234 -14.58 15.84 -5.64
CA HIS A 234 -14.74 17.15 -6.29
C HIS A 234 -15.55 17.12 -7.57
N TYR A 235 -15.54 15.98 -8.27
CA TYR A 235 -16.27 15.82 -9.51
C TYR A 235 -17.74 15.57 -9.30
N TYR A 236 -18.06 14.79 -8.25
CA TYR A 236 -19.36 14.16 -8.13
C TYR A 236 -20.18 14.72 -6.98
N VAL A 237 -19.56 15.12 -5.87
CA VAL A 237 -20.29 15.63 -4.70
C VAL A 237 -19.66 16.92 -4.16
N ARG A 238 -20.45 17.99 -4.13
CA ARG A 238 -20.03 19.24 -3.49
C ARG A 238 -19.84 19.05 -1.99
N GLY A 239 -18.74 19.61 -1.46
CA GLY A 239 -18.44 19.55 -0.04
C GLY A 239 -17.99 18.18 0.46
N GLY A 240 -17.76 17.21 -0.44
CA GLY A 240 -17.15 15.94 -0.10
C GLY A 240 -15.75 16.12 0.47
N GLN A 241 -15.25 15.14 1.21
CA GLN A 241 -13.97 15.18 1.91
C GLN A 241 -13.44 13.77 2.17
N GLU A 242 -12.19 13.67 2.57
CA GLU A 242 -11.64 12.46 3.18
C GLU A 242 -12.43 12.11 4.44
N GLN A 243 -12.54 10.82 4.74
CA GLN A 243 -13.31 10.34 5.89
C GLN A 243 -12.47 9.46 6.80
N MET A 244 -12.78 9.51 8.10
CA MET A 244 -12.29 8.59 9.11
C MET A 244 -13.47 8.12 9.94
N TRP A 245 -13.69 6.79 10.01
CA TRP A 245 -14.79 6.17 10.72
C TRP A 245 -14.29 5.46 11.98
N GLU A 246 -14.81 5.85 13.12
CA GLU A 246 -14.65 5.10 14.36
C GLU A 246 -15.50 3.82 14.30
N MET A 247 -14.84 2.68 14.40
CA MET A 247 -15.47 1.37 14.23
C MET A 247 -16.17 0.87 15.50
N THR A 248 -17.00 1.75 16.09
CA THR A 248 -17.95 1.42 17.16
C THR A 248 -19.16 0.64 16.62
N THR A 249 -20.11 0.33 17.51
CA THR A 249 -21.38 -0.29 17.11
C THR A 249 -22.54 0.59 17.57
N PRO A 250 -23.16 1.36 16.65
CA PRO A 250 -22.89 1.52 15.22
C PRO A 250 -21.60 2.32 14.92
N PRO A 251 -20.98 2.20 13.72
CA PRO A 251 -19.87 3.04 13.30
C PRO A 251 -20.24 4.52 13.30
N ARG A 252 -19.27 5.37 13.66
CA ARG A 252 -19.42 6.83 13.76
C ARG A 252 -18.36 7.54 12.91
N LEU A 253 -18.77 8.52 12.12
CA LEU A 253 -17.83 9.36 11.38
C LEU A 253 -17.16 10.35 12.36
N TYR A 254 -15.82 10.38 12.36
CA TYR A 254 -15.06 11.38 13.10
C TYR A 254 -15.33 12.79 12.54
N GLN A 255 -15.36 13.76 13.44
CA GLN A 255 -15.65 15.16 13.16
C GLN A 255 -14.46 16.05 13.58
N PRO A 256 -14.42 17.33 13.19
CA PRO A 256 -13.35 18.24 13.62
C PRO A 256 -13.19 18.32 15.15
N GLU A 257 -14.27 18.17 15.90
CA GLU A 257 -14.26 18.16 17.37
C GLU A 257 -13.53 16.95 17.96
N ASP A 258 -13.42 15.87 17.18
CA ASP A 258 -12.67 14.65 17.54
C ASP A 258 -11.17 14.75 17.16
N GLY A 259 -10.74 15.86 16.54
CA GLY A 259 -9.38 16.05 16.01
C GLY A 259 -9.23 15.74 14.52
N TRP A 260 -10.27 15.22 13.84
CA TRP A 260 -10.23 14.96 12.40
C TRP A 260 -10.43 16.24 11.60
N ALA A 261 -9.38 16.72 10.93
CA ALA A 261 -9.51 17.87 10.04
C ALA A 261 -10.23 17.50 8.75
N SER A 262 -11.02 18.43 8.22
CA SER A 262 -11.65 18.26 6.90
C SER A 262 -10.64 18.42 5.79
N TYR A 263 -10.14 17.29 5.28
CA TYR A 263 -9.23 17.26 4.14
C TYR A 263 -10.01 17.16 2.84
N HIS A 264 -9.65 18.03 1.90
CA HIS A 264 -10.32 18.15 0.62
C HIS A 264 -9.36 17.81 -0.52
N LEU A 265 -9.49 16.60 -1.07
CA LEU A 265 -8.66 16.07 -2.16
C LEU A 265 -9.56 15.49 -3.27
N TRP A 266 -8.98 15.28 -4.43
CA TRP A 266 -9.42 14.24 -5.36
C TRP A 266 -8.64 12.97 -5.01
N GLY A 267 -8.98 12.37 -3.87
CA GLY A 267 -8.20 11.29 -3.29
C GLY A 267 -8.31 10.00 -4.09
N MET A 268 -7.16 9.33 -4.31
CA MET A 268 -7.08 8.13 -5.16
C MET A 268 -6.34 6.97 -4.51
N GLY A 269 -5.34 7.21 -3.68
CA GLY A 269 -4.55 6.18 -3.04
C GLY A 269 -4.10 6.59 -1.65
N ILE A 270 -3.91 5.61 -0.78
CA ILE A 270 -3.40 5.76 0.59
C ILE A 270 -2.18 4.87 0.74
N ALA A 271 -1.05 5.44 1.19
CA ALA A 271 0.05 4.68 1.77
C ALA A 271 0.20 5.07 3.24
N SER A 272 0.51 4.10 4.11
CA SER A 272 0.63 4.30 5.56
C SER A 272 1.91 3.70 6.10
N ARG A 273 2.68 4.51 6.87
CA ARG A 273 3.98 4.13 7.42
C ARG A 273 4.39 5.10 8.55
N ASP A 274 5.09 4.59 9.55
CA ASP A 274 5.81 5.44 10.51
C ASP A 274 7.06 6.03 9.83
N MET A 275 6.95 7.26 9.32
CA MET A 275 8.00 7.91 8.55
C MET A 275 8.96 8.73 9.41
N ASN A 276 8.52 9.17 10.57
CA ASN A 276 9.31 10.02 11.47
C ASN A 276 9.93 9.23 12.64
N GLY A 277 9.58 7.95 12.83
CA GLY A 277 10.09 7.08 13.89
C GLY A 277 9.47 7.32 15.26
N ASP A 278 8.27 7.92 15.32
CA ASP A 278 7.56 8.17 16.58
C ASP A 278 6.66 7.00 17.01
N GLY A 279 6.60 5.95 16.17
CA GLY A 279 5.84 4.72 16.40
C GLY A 279 4.40 4.78 15.93
N PHE A 280 3.93 5.89 15.37
CA PHE A 280 2.60 6.04 14.79
C PHE A 280 2.66 6.11 13.27
N SER A 281 1.59 5.69 12.61
CA SER A 281 1.57 5.68 11.16
C SER A 281 1.21 7.04 10.59
N ASP A 282 2.12 7.58 9.78
CA ASP A 282 1.92 8.71 8.89
C ASP A 282 1.27 8.25 7.59
N VAL A 283 0.81 9.17 6.76
CA VAL A 283 0.03 8.84 5.57
C VAL A 283 0.46 9.68 4.38
N TYR A 284 0.64 9.02 3.22
CA TYR A 284 0.74 9.68 1.94
C TYR A 284 -0.55 9.45 1.14
N LEU A 285 -1.14 10.54 0.63
CA LEU A 285 -2.39 10.54 -0.13
C LEU A 285 -2.11 11.01 -1.54
N THR A 286 -2.47 10.20 -2.53
CA THR A 286 -2.42 10.61 -3.92
C THR A 286 -3.70 11.35 -4.32
N SER A 287 -3.57 12.23 -5.31
CA SER A 287 -4.67 13.07 -5.76
C SER A 287 -4.41 13.58 -7.18
N MET A 288 -5.41 14.17 -7.81
CA MET A 288 -5.19 15.04 -8.96
C MET A 288 -4.65 16.39 -8.46
N GLY A 289 -3.43 16.73 -8.90
CA GLY A 289 -2.70 17.92 -8.48
C GLY A 289 -2.06 17.74 -7.11
N ASP A 290 -2.75 18.14 -6.08
CA ASP A 290 -2.19 18.31 -4.72
C ASP A 290 -2.11 17.00 -3.96
N GLN A 291 -0.96 16.34 -3.98
CA GLN A 291 -0.70 15.16 -3.18
C GLN A 291 -0.30 15.55 -1.77
N LYS A 292 -0.66 14.75 -0.77
CA LYS A 292 -0.48 15.10 0.64
C LYS A 292 0.39 14.09 1.36
N PHE A 293 1.39 14.60 2.06
CA PHE A 293 2.11 13.86 3.10
C PHE A 293 1.67 14.40 4.46
N GLN A 294 1.07 13.53 5.27
CA GLN A 294 0.45 13.90 6.53
C GLN A 294 1.11 13.14 7.66
N LEU A 295 1.67 13.85 8.63
CA LEU A 295 2.20 13.29 9.85
C LEU A 295 1.11 13.22 10.91
N PHE A 296 1.00 12.09 11.59
CA PHE A 296 0.14 11.93 12.74
C PHE A 296 0.61 12.83 13.90
N ASP A 297 -0.33 13.47 14.61
CA ASP A 297 -0.03 14.34 15.75
C ASP A 297 -0.66 13.77 17.04
N PRO A 298 0.08 12.97 17.81
CA PRO A 298 -0.44 12.37 19.04
C PRO A 298 -0.73 13.41 20.14
N ALA A 299 -0.22 14.63 20.04
CA ALA A 299 -0.42 15.66 21.07
C ALA A 299 -1.82 16.28 21.02
N VAL A 300 -2.50 16.24 19.87
CA VAL A 300 -3.85 16.80 19.71
C VAL A 300 -4.92 15.88 20.33
N GLY A 301 -4.67 14.58 20.32
CA GLY A 301 -5.68 13.59 20.61
C GLY A 301 -6.64 13.38 19.42
N GLY A 302 -7.27 12.20 19.33
CA GLY A 302 -8.06 11.83 18.16
C GLY A 302 -7.20 11.55 16.91
N PRO A 303 -7.82 11.27 15.74
CA PRO A 303 -7.10 10.98 14.49
C PRO A 303 -6.63 12.29 13.82
N ALA A 304 -5.75 13.02 14.49
CA ALA A 304 -5.23 14.29 14.02
C ALA A 304 -3.97 14.11 13.17
N TYR A 305 -3.97 14.73 12.00
CA TYR A 305 -2.84 14.72 11.08
C TYR A 305 -2.52 16.16 10.65
N ARG A 306 -1.24 16.48 10.49
CA ARG A 306 -0.80 17.76 9.91
C ARG A 306 -0.18 17.55 8.54
N ASP A 307 -0.46 18.44 7.61
CA ASP A 307 0.17 18.45 6.29
C ASP A 307 1.66 18.82 6.43
N ALA A 308 2.53 17.96 5.93
CA ALA A 308 3.98 18.11 5.96
C ALA A 308 4.60 18.09 4.54
N THR A 309 3.77 18.15 3.51
CA THR A 309 4.17 17.99 2.11
C THR A 309 5.32 18.92 1.71
N TYR A 310 5.24 20.19 2.05
CA TYR A 310 6.28 21.19 1.74
C TYR A 310 7.52 21.05 2.62
N ASP A 311 7.35 20.72 3.89
CA ASP A 311 8.46 20.58 4.84
C ASP A 311 9.41 19.46 4.43
N TYR A 312 8.85 18.38 3.88
CA TYR A 312 9.58 17.19 3.47
C TYR A 312 9.93 17.14 1.98
N GLY A 313 9.38 18.05 1.16
CA GLY A 313 9.65 18.10 -0.29
C GLY A 313 8.91 17.02 -1.10
N THR A 314 7.75 16.56 -0.61
CA THR A 314 6.96 15.51 -1.25
C THR A 314 5.87 16.04 -2.21
N THR A 315 6.07 17.23 -2.78
CA THR A 315 5.07 17.99 -3.56
C THR A 315 4.83 17.45 -4.97
N ALA A 316 4.80 16.20 -5.23
CA ALA A 316 4.69 15.59 -6.57
C ALA A 316 3.44 16.03 -7.40
N HIS A 317 3.03 17.31 -7.31
CA HIS A 317 1.82 17.88 -7.92
C HIS A 317 1.95 18.19 -9.41
N ARG A 318 3.13 18.09 -9.99
CA ARG A 318 3.41 18.23 -11.43
C ARG A 318 4.37 17.16 -11.88
N PRO A 319 4.39 16.81 -13.19
CA PRO A 319 5.41 15.95 -13.75
C PRO A 319 6.81 16.49 -13.46
N ALA A 320 7.70 15.63 -12.96
CA ALA A 320 9.09 16.00 -12.68
C ALA A 320 9.90 16.21 -13.96
N SER A 321 9.57 15.46 -15.03
CA SER A 321 10.21 15.56 -16.34
C SER A 321 9.19 15.39 -17.48
N GLY A 322 9.48 15.96 -18.62
CA GLY A 322 8.75 15.73 -19.88
C GLY A 322 7.27 16.13 -19.90
N GLY A 323 6.77 16.77 -18.85
CA GLY A 323 5.38 17.20 -18.72
C GLY A 323 5.04 18.48 -19.50
N ASP A 324 3.75 18.78 -19.61
CA ASP A 324 3.18 19.96 -20.28
C ASP A 324 2.89 21.13 -19.30
N GLY A 325 3.38 21.05 -18.08
CA GLY A 325 3.21 22.05 -17.02
C GLY A 325 1.86 21.98 -16.30
N ARG A 326 0.98 21.04 -16.67
CA ARG A 326 -0.30 20.79 -16.02
C ARG A 326 -0.15 19.96 -14.74
N PRO A 327 -1.15 19.95 -13.85
CA PRO A 327 -1.13 19.12 -12.65
C PRO A 327 -1.03 17.62 -12.96
N SER A 328 -0.26 16.90 -12.15
CA SER A 328 -0.16 15.43 -12.15
C SER A 328 -1.45 14.78 -11.64
N THR A 329 -1.67 13.51 -12.03
CA THR A 329 -2.69 12.64 -11.43
C THR A 329 -2.00 11.43 -10.81
N GLY A 330 -1.89 11.41 -9.47
CA GLY A 330 -1.36 10.27 -8.72
C GLY A 330 -2.46 9.26 -8.39
N TRP A 331 -2.16 7.97 -8.57
CA TRP A 331 -3.08 6.87 -8.31
C TRP A 331 -2.62 6.02 -7.13
N HIS A 332 -1.82 5.01 -7.37
CA HIS A 332 -1.25 4.19 -6.31
C HIS A 332 -0.09 4.90 -5.63
N ALA A 333 0.04 4.72 -4.32
CA ALA A 333 1.26 5.04 -3.59
C ALA A 333 1.66 3.87 -2.70
N ASP A 334 2.96 3.66 -2.54
CA ASP A 334 3.52 2.72 -1.58
C ASP A 334 4.80 3.29 -0.96
N PHE A 335 5.06 2.90 0.29
CA PHE A 335 6.31 3.17 1.00
C PHE A 335 7.23 1.96 0.91
N GLY A 336 8.50 2.16 0.60
CA GLY A 336 9.50 1.12 0.62
C GLY A 336 10.91 1.67 0.55
N ASP A 337 11.83 1.06 1.25
CA ASP A 337 13.24 1.41 1.23
C ASP A 337 13.90 0.70 0.03
N VAL A 338 13.99 1.39 -1.11
CA VAL A 338 14.44 0.79 -2.38
C VAL A 338 15.96 0.59 -2.48
N ASN A 339 16.73 1.22 -1.57
CA ASN A 339 18.19 1.07 -1.49
C ASN A 339 18.65 0.46 -0.16
N ASN A 340 17.72 0.09 0.71
CA ASN A 340 17.94 -0.52 2.03
C ASN A 340 18.79 0.36 2.98
N ASP A 341 18.66 1.68 2.89
CA ASP A 341 19.46 2.60 3.70
C ASP A 341 18.87 2.91 5.09
N GLY A 342 17.76 2.26 5.45
CA GLY A 342 17.04 2.44 6.70
C GLY A 342 16.02 3.59 6.64
N ARG A 343 15.70 4.10 5.45
CA ARG A 343 14.70 5.14 5.23
C ARG A 343 13.74 4.74 4.14
N ASP A 344 12.44 4.74 4.45
CA ASP A 344 11.43 4.43 3.44
C ASP A 344 11.31 5.56 2.41
N ASP A 345 11.26 5.20 1.14
CA ASP A 345 11.00 6.04 -0.01
C ASP A 345 9.51 6.00 -0.38
N ILE A 346 9.08 6.85 -1.32
CA ILE A 346 7.68 6.88 -1.76
C ILE A 346 7.62 6.64 -3.28
N PHE A 347 7.02 5.54 -3.68
CA PHE A 347 6.62 5.34 -5.08
C PHE A 347 5.20 5.86 -5.31
N VAL A 348 4.99 6.53 -6.46
CA VAL A 348 3.67 6.98 -6.91
C VAL A 348 3.47 6.64 -8.37
N SER A 349 2.48 5.81 -8.67
CA SER A 349 2.04 5.61 -10.05
C SER A 349 1.23 6.81 -10.53
N LYS A 350 1.49 7.29 -11.75
CA LYS A 350 0.87 8.49 -12.28
C LYS A 350 0.32 8.29 -13.69
N GLY A 351 -0.65 9.10 -14.03
CA GLY A 351 -1.19 9.16 -15.38
C GLY A 351 -2.57 9.79 -15.45
N ASN A 352 -2.83 10.51 -16.52
CA ASN A 352 -4.12 11.14 -16.80
C ASN A 352 -5.28 10.12 -16.66
N VAL A 353 -6.42 10.56 -16.15
CA VAL A 353 -7.62 9.71 -16.01
C VAL A 353 -8.00 9.07 -17.34
N GLU A 354 -8.14 9.89 -18.39
CA GLU A 354 -8.31 9.45 -19.78
C GLU A 354 -7.73 10.51 -20.73
N GLN A 355 -8.43 11.60 -20.93
CA GLN A 355 -8.02 12.77 -21.72
C GLN A 355 -8.49 14.06 -21.04
N MET A 356 -8.31 14.14 -19.73
CA MET A 356 -8.72 15.35 -18.99
C MET A 356 -7.84 16.53 -19.40
N PRO A 357 -8.43 17.60 -19.94
CA PRO A 357 -7.66 18.69 -20.55
C PRO A 357 -6.88 19.52 -19.53
N ASP A 358 -7.29 19.51 -18.27
CA ASP A 358 -6.68 20.29 -17.19
C ASP A 358 -5.62 19.51 -16.40
N ALA A 359 -5.41 18.21 -16.70
CA ALA A 359 -4.37 17.37 -16.12
C ALA A 359 -3.28 17.04 -17.14
N ALA A 360 -2.07 16.73 -16.66
CA ALA A 360 -0.95 16.38 -17.51
C ALA A 360 -1.25 15.15 -18.39
N MET A 361 -1.00 15.28 -19.69
CA MET A 361 -1.18 14.17 -20.64
C MET A 361 0.04 13.22 -20.64
N ARG A 362 1.19 13.75 -20.29
CA ARG A 362 2.43 13.00 -20.08
C ARG A 362 2.83 13.21 -18.63
N ASP A 363 2.64 12.18 -17.84
CA ASP A 363 2.75 12.23 -16.39
C ASP A 363 3.53 10.99 -15.92
N PRO A 364 4.87 11.11 -15.80
CA PRO A 364 5.71 9.98 -15.44
C PRO A 364 5.45 9.53 -14.00
N ASN A 365 5.62 8.23 -13.75
CA ASN A 365 5.69 7.70 -12.39
C ASN A 365 6.75 8.47 -11.59
N THR A 366 6.59 8.50 -10.28
CA THR A 366 7.45 9.27 -9.36
C THR A 366 8.06 8.31 -8.33
N LEU A 367 9.34 8.50 -8.05
CA LEU A 367 10.05 7.90 -6.92
C LEU A 367 10.68 9.01 -6.10
N LEU A 368 10.12 9.26 -4.93
CA LEU A 368 10.64 10.24 -3.96
C LEU A 368 11.57 9.52 -3.00
N MET A 369 12.86 9.75 -3.13
CA MET A 369 13.89 9.14 -2.30
C MET A 369 14.16 9.97 -1.06
N GLN A 370 14.11 9.35 0.13
CA GLN A 370 14.36 10.03 1.40
C GLN A 370 15.86 10.15 1.67
N SER A 371 16.30 11.36 1.95
CA SER A 371 17.68 11.66 2.36
C SER A 371 17.84 11.67 3.90
N ALA A 372 19.09 11.70 4.35
CA ALA A 372 19.43 11.62 5.78
C ALA A 372 18.88 12.78 6.63
N ASP A 373 18.52 13.91 6.02
CA ASP A 373 17.86 15.05 6.68
C ASP A 373 16.33 14.92 6.71
N GLY A 374 15.79 13.77 6.24
CA GLY A 374 14.37 13.46 6.19
C GLY A 374 13.63 14.04 4.99
N ARG A 375 14.30 14.82 4.13
CA ARG A 375 13.68 15.39 2.93
C ARG A 375 13.68 14.41 1.78
N PHE A 376 12.77 14.63 0.84
CA PHE A 376 12.62 13.78 -0.34
C PHE A 376 13.08 14.49 -1.62
N THR A 377 13.67 13.70 -2.52
CA THR A 377 14.07 14.13 -3.86
C THR A 377 13.51 13.17 -4.90
N GLU A 378 12.93 13.69 -5.96
CA GLU A 378 12.37 12.90 -7.06
C GLU A 378 13.50 12.36 -7.94
N ILE A 379 13.52 11.03 -8.18
CA ILE A 379 14.60 10.35 -8.91
C ILE A 379 14.12 9.32 -9.96
N ALA A 380 12.82 9.20 -10.24
CA ALA A 380 12.27 8.14 -11.09
C ALA A 380 12.92 8.09 -12.49
N GLU A 381 13.26 9.27 -13.07
CA GLU A 381 13.95 9.33 -14.38
C GLU A 381 15.35 8.70 -14.32
N THR A 382 16.14 9.05 -13.31
CA THR A 382 17.48 8.48 -13.13
C THR A 382 17.45 7.03 -12.66
N ALA A 383 16.41 6.63 -11.94
CA ALA A 383 16.18 5.25 -11.52
C ALA A 383 15.66 4.34 -12.64
N GLY A 384 15.17 4.91 -13.76
CA GLY A 384 14.73 4.14 -14.93
C GLY A 384 13.26 3.71 -14.91
N ILE A 385 12.41 4.31 -14.06
CA ILE A 385 10.98 3.95 -13.91
C ILE A 385 10.01 5.09 -14.25
N ALA A 386 10.49 6.22 -14.78
CA ALA A 386 9.66 7.36 -15.17
C ALA A 386 8.92 7.12 -16.50
N THR A 387 8.20 6.01 -16.62
CA THR A 387 7.38 5.74 -17.80
C THR A 387 6.17 6.67 -17.83
N MET A 388 5.71 7.02 -19.04
CA MET A 388 4.67 8.03 -19.25
C MET A 388 3.37 7.40 -19.73
N HIS A 389 3.04 6.20 -19.22
CA HIS A 389 1.75 5.57 -19.45
C HIS A 389 0.67 6.15 -18.52
N ARG A 390 -0.54 5.65 -18.63
CA ARG A 390 -1.60 5.96 -17.68
C ARG A 390 -1.57 4.91 -16.57
N SER A 391 -0.57 5.01 -15.70
CA SER A 391 -0.39 4.05 -14.61
C SER A 391 -1.56 4.08 -13.63
N ARG A 392 -1.84 2.94 -12.96
CA ARG A 392 -2.91 2.75 -12.00
C ARG A 392 -2.37 2.03 -10.76
N GLY A 393 -2.80 0.82 -10.49
CA GLY A 393 -2.30 -0.02 -9.40
C GLY A 393 -0.85 -0.42 -9.59
N ALA A 394 -0.14 -0.59 -8.48
CA ALA A 394 1.25 -1.04 -8.49
C ALA A 394 1.54 -1.97 -7.29
N VAL A 395 2.68 -2.62 -7.36
CA VAL A 395 3.25 -3.45 -6.29
C VAL A 395 4.73 -3.09 -6.16
N LEU A 396 5.16 -2.74 -4.96
CA LEU A 396 6.55 -2.49 -4.59
C LEU A 396 6.98 -3.57 -3.57
N ARG A 397 7.56 -4.68 -4.06
CA ARG A 397 7.91 -5.87 -3.28
C ARG A 397 9.20 -6.50 -3.79
N ASP A 398 9.87 -7.25 -2.92
CA ASP A 398 10.95 -8.14 -3.33
C ASP A 398 10.33 -9.35 -4.07
N LEU A 399 10.41 -9.33 -5.40
CA LEU A 399 9.76 -10.34 -6.25
C LEU A 399 10.71 -11.50 -6.60
N ASN A 400 12.03 -11.37 -6.36
CA ASN A 400 13.01 -12.41 -6.66
C ASN A 400 13.79 -12.92 -5.44
N GLY A 401 13.43 -12.49 -4.23
CA GLY A 401 13.99 -12.97 -2.97
C GLY A 401 15.43 -12.51 -2.71
N ASP A 402 15.87 -11.39 -3.31
CA ASP A 402 17.22 -10.87 -3.16
C ASP A 402 17.35 -9.74 -2.13
N GLY A 403 16.23 -9.35 -1.51
CA GLY A 403 16.16 -8.32 -0.50
C GLY A 403 16.09 -6.90 -1.03
N ARG A 404 15.89 -6.71 -2.33
CA ARG A 404 15.62 -5.41 -2.94
C ARG A 404 14.17 -5.34 -3.40
N LEU A 405 13.53 -4.21 -3.19
CA LEU A 405 12.15 -4.03 -3.62
C LEU A 405 12.09 -3.78 -5.14
N ASP A 406 11.42 -4.67 -5.85
CA ASP A 406 11.08 -4.56 -7.26
C ASP A 406 9.75 -3.84 -7.44
N LEU A 407 9.42 -3.47 -8.68
CA LEU A 407 8.22 -2.72 -9.01
C LEU A 407 7.46 -3.40 -10.16
N ALA A 408 6.14 -3.57 -9.97
CA ALA A 408 5.22 -3.91 -11.06
C ALA A 408 4.10 -2.86 -11.14
N VAL A 409 3.69 -2.48 -12.36
CA VAL A 409 2.72 -1.38 -12.59
C VAL A 409 1.70 -1.78 -13.66
N VAL A 410 0.42 -1.69 -13.34
CA VAL A 410 -0.67 -1.80 -14.32
C VAL A 410 -0.89 -0.46 -15.00
N ASN A 411 -1.00 -0.50 -16.32
CA ASN A 411 -1.23 0.68 -17.14
C ASN A 411 -2.59 0.60 -17.84
N ARG A 412 -3.31 1.71 -17.85
CA ARG A 412 -4.53 1.84 -18.64
C ARG A 412 -4.17 2.05 -20.12
N ARG A 413 -4.68 1.16 -21.01
CA ARG A 413 -4.43 1.14 -22.45
C ARG A 413 -2.95 1.09 -22.84
N ALA A 414 -2.16 0.44 -22.00
CA ALA A 414 -0.76 0.14 -22.28
C ALA A 414 -0.38 -1.16 -21.53
N PRO A 415 0.69 -1.84 -21.94
CA PRO A 415 1.12 -3.06 -21.28
C PRO A 415 1.46 -2.85 -19.80
N LEU A 416 1.23 -3.88 -18.97
CA LEU A 416 1.79 -4.01 -17.63
C LEU A 416 3.32 -3.96 -17.72
N GLU A 417 3.95 -3.29 -16.77
CA GLU A 417 5.41 -3.15 -16.68
C GLU A 417 5.93 -3.80 -15.41
N ILE A 418 7.08 -4.47 -15.53
CA ILE A 418 7.83 -5.06 -14.42
C ILE A 418 9.24 -4.49 -14.44
N PHE A 419 9.71 -4.01 -13.31
CA PHE A 419 11.03 -3.42 -13.14
C PHE A 419 11.74 -4.12 -11.97
N GLU A 420 12.81 -4.82 -12.29
CA GLU A 420 13.72 -5.41 -11.31
C GLU A 420 14.65 -4.36 -10.75
N ASN A 421 14.79 -4.31 -9.45
CA ASN A 421 15.74 -3.43 -8.78
C ASN A 421 17.16 -4.02 -8.89
N THR A 422 17.96 -3.43 -9.75
CA THR A 422 19.34 -3.85 -10.02
C THR A 422 20.36 -2.92 -9.34
N THR A 423 19.96 -2.18 -8.31
CA THR A 423 20.85 -1.29 -7.54
C THR A 423 22.03 -2.07 -6.98
N ALA A 424 23.23 -1.60 -7.27
CA ALA A 424 24.45 -2.15 -6.69
C ALA A 424 24.68 -1.54 -5.29
N GLU A 425 25.30 -2.30 -4.39
CA GLU A 425 25.74 -1.83 -3.07
C GLU A 425 24.61 -1.21 -2.23
N THR A 426 23.47 -1.91 -2.14
CA THR A 426 22.37 -1.56 -1.21
C THR A 426 22.79 -1.82 0.23
N GLY A 427 22.06 -1.22 1.18
CA GLY A 427 22.17 -1.57 2.60
C GLY A 427 21.67 -2.98 2.89
N ASN A 428 21.74 -3.36 4.16
CA ASN A 428 21.20 -4.60 4.69
C ASN A 428 19.67 -4.52 4.81
N TRP A 429 19.02 -5.68 4.86
CA TRP A 429 17.56 -5.80 4.92
C TRP A 429 17.10 -6.91 5.87
N LEU A 430 15.82 -6.89 6.21
CA LEU A 430 15.12 -7.97 6.91
C LEU A 430 13.70 -8.10 6.33
N ALA A 431 13.30 -9.31 5.99
CA ALA A 431 11.90 -9.62 5.66
C ALA A 431 11.27 -10.40 6.83
N VAL A 432 10.09 -9.96 7.28
CA VAL A 432 9.39 -10.55 8.43
C VAL A 432 8.02 -11.03 8.00
N GLY A 433 7.84 -12.35 7.97
CA GLY A 433 6.57 -13.01 7.83
C GLY A 433 5.92 -13.24 9.20
N LEU A 434 4.59 -13.12 9.25
CA LEU A 434 3.80 -13.47 10.42
C LEU A 434 2.85 -14.61 10.09
N SER A 435 2.78 -15.59 10.98
CA SER A 435 1.80 -16.68 10.90
C SER A 435 1.16 -16.88 12.26
N ALA A 436 -0.15 -16.64 12.36
CA ALA A 436 -0.91 -16.77 13.59
C ALA A 436 -1.87 -17.95 13.51
N GLN A 437 -2.23 -18.50 14.68
CA GLN A 437 -3.28 -19.51 14.77
C GLN A 437 -4.66 -18.86 14.95
N GLY A 438 -5.69 -19.54 14.48
CA GLY A 438 -7.06 -19.06 14.54
C GLY A 438 -7.49 -18.34 13.26
N PRO A 439 -8.56 -17.55 13.28
CA PRO A 439 -9.17 -17.02 12.06
C PRO A 439 -8.35 -15.92 11.36
N ASN A 440 -7.49 -15.21 12.08
CA ASN A 440 -6.63 -14.15 11.52
C ASN A 440 -5.21 -14.70 11.33
N THR A 441 -5.03 -15.59 10.38
CA THR A 441 -3.76 -16.31 10.14
C THR A 441 -2.62 -15.38 9.71
N GLN A 442 -2.94 -14.29 9.02
CA GLN A 442 -1.99 -13.27 8.56
C GLN A 442 -1.67 -12.22 9.64
N ALA A 443 -2.24 -12.32 10.84
CA ALA A 443 -2.05 -11.37 11.95
C ALA A 443 -2.38 -9.91 11.58
N ILE A 444 -3.43 -9.68 10.77
CA ILE A 444 -3.86 -8.33 10.40
C ILE A 444 -4.15 -7.51 11.66
N GLY A 445 -3.59 -6.29 11.74
CA GLY A 445 -3.64 -5.43 12.93
C GLY A 445 -2.46 -5.63 13.90
N ALA A 446 -1.51 -6.54 13.60
CA ALA A 446 -0.26 -6.64 14.35
C ALA A 446 0.70 -5.50 13.97
N PHE A 447 1.59 -5.15 14.92
CA PHE A 447 2.73 -4.28 14.63
C PHE A 447 4.03 -5.08 14.73
N VAL A 448 4.87 -4.93 13.71
CA VAL A 448 6.24 -5.43 13.73
C VAL A 448 7.18 -4.27 13.98
N GLU A 449 8.03 -4.41 14.99
CA GLU A 449 9.03 -3.43 15.34
C GLU A 449 10.43 -4.03 15.14
N VAL A 450 11.28 -3.31 14.40
CA VAL A 450 12.68 -3.65 14.14
C VAL A 450 13.57 -2.50 14.63
N ASP A 451 14.45 -2.79 15.59
CA ASP A 451 15.46 -1.86 16.11
C ASP A 451 16.80 -2.21 15.46
N ASP A 452 17.32 -1.29 14.64
CA ASP A 452 18.60 -1.43 13.94
C ASP A 452 19.80 -0.86 14.76
N GLY A 453 19.53 -0.45 16.00
CA GLY A 453 20.49 0.18 16.90
C GLY A 453 20.63 1.70 16.72
N THR A 454 20.04 2.28 15.67
CA THR A 454 19.99 3.73 15.41
C THR A 454 18.57 4.25 15.35
N ARG A 455 17.64 3.44 14.85
CA ARG A 455 16.22 3.75 14.64
C ARG A 455 15.34 2.54 14.99
N LEU A 456 14.15 2.85 15.49
CA LEU A 456 13.05 1.90 15.61
C LEU A 456 12.13 2.03 14.39
N HIS A 457 12.07 0.98 13.59
CA HIS A 457 11.13 0.88 12.46
C HIS A 457 9.86 0.20 12.94
N THR A 458 8.71 0.79 12.66
CA THR A 458 7.40 0.24 13.03
C THR A 458 6.54 0.05 11.78
N ARG A 459 5.92 -1.14 11.62
CA ARG A 459 4.99 -1.43 10.53
C ARG A 459 3.76 -2.15 11.04
N GLU A 460 2.59 -1.66 10.65
CA GLU A 460 1.32 -2.32 10.88
C GLU A 460 1.03 -3.31 9.74
N VAL A 461 0.54 -4.50 10.08
CA VAL A 461 0.04 -5.47 9.10
C VAL A 461 -1.39 -5.09 8.73
N THR A 462 -1.60 -4.66 7.50
CA THR A 462 -2.90 -4.14 7.04
C THR A 462 -3.33 -4.77 5.72
N VAL A 463 -4.63 -4.74 5.45
CA VAL A 463 -5.22 -5.03 4.13
C VAL A 463 -5.94 -3.79 3.64
N GLY A 464 -5.58 -3.29 2.47
CA GLY A 464 -6.11 -2.04 1.92
C GLY A 464 -5.00 -1.06 1.58
N GLY A 465 -5.36 0.20 1.40
CA GLY A 465 -4.44 1.23 0.90
C GLY A 465 -4.18 1.10 -0.60
N GLY A 466 -3.11 1.72 -1.10
CA GLY A 466 -2.80 1.75 -2.52
C GLY A 466 -3.94 2.29 -3.38
N HIS A 467 -4.06 1.82 -4.61
CA HIS A 467 -5.20 2.09 -5.49
C HIS A 467 -5.74 0.78 -6.08
N ALA A 468 -6.93 0.39 -5.66
CA ALA A 468 -7.68 -0.78 -6.14
C ALA A 468 -6.92 -2.13 -6.06
N GLY A 469 -5.84 -2.23 -5.31
CA GLY A 469 -5.06 -3.45 -5.16
C GLY A 469 -4.26 -3.47 -3.87
N GLY A 470 -3.93 -4.66 -3.39
CA GLY A 470 -3.21 -4.87 -2.15
C GLY A 470 -2.19 -6.01 -2.25
N SER A 471 -1.33 -6.11 -1.26
CA SER A 471 -0.29 -7.13 -1.20
C SER A 471 -0.40 -7.93 0.09
N ALA A 472 -0.29 -9.25 -0.01
CA ALA A 472 -0.08 -10.14 1.12
C ALA A 472 1.37 -10.66 1.11
N GLY A 473 1.92 -10.93 2.28
CA GLY A 473 3.26 -11.49 2.43
C GLY A 473 4.12 -10.72 3.44
N ASP A 474 5.41 -10.89 3.33
CA ASP A 474 6.38 -10.39 4.30
C ASP A 474 6.45 -8.86 4.36
N LEU A 475 6.72 -8.34 5.55
CA LEU A 475 7.07 -6.93 5.74
C LEU A 475 8.58 -6.77 5.52
N HIS A 476 8.95 -5.94 4.57
CA HIS A 476 10.35 -5.66 4.25
C HIS A 476 10.86 -4.45 5.07
N PHE A 477 12.07 -4.55 5.61
CA PHE A 477 12.77 -3.50 6.34
C PHE A 477 14.17 -3.33 5.77
N GLY A 478 14.47 -2.18 5.17
CA GLY A 478 15.86 -1.77 4.98
C GLY A 478 16.44 -1.34 6.33
N VAL A 479 17.68 -1.70 6.62
CA VAL A 479 18.30 -1.49 7.93
C VAL A 479 19.72 -0.90 7.84
N GLY A 480 20.04 -0.31 6.69
CA GLY A 480 21.33 0.34 6.45
C GLY A 480 22.52 -0.60 6.62
N LEU A 481 23.46 -0.23 7.47
CA LEU A 481 24.67 -1.01 7.72
C LEU A 481 24.59 -1.80 9.04
N ALA A 482 23.42 -1.92 9.65
CA ALA A 482 23.29 -2.70 10.88
C ALA A 482 23.66 -4.18 10.65
N ASP A 483 24.47 -4.72 11.54
CA ASP A 483 24.92 -6.13 11.53
C ASP A 483 24.17 -7.01 12.53
N THR A 484 23.40 -6.41 13.40
CA THR A 484 22.55 -7.08 14.41
C THR A 484 21.27 -6.27 14.59
N LEU A 485 20.15 -6.94 14.54
CA LEU A 485 18.83 -6.36 14.69
C LEU A 485 18.11 -6.91 15.91
N LYS A 486 17.18 -6.15 16.48
CA LYS A 486 16.22 -6.68 17.43
C LYS A 486 14.82 -6.56 16.83
N VAL A 487 14.05 -7.63 16.93
CA VAL A 487 12.69 -7.71 16.39
C VAL A 487 11.73 -8.10 17.49
N ARG A 488 10.55 -7.49 17.50
CA ARG A 488 9.39 -7.94 18.26
C ARG A 488 8.10 -7.72 17.49
N VAL A 489 7.07 -8.48 17.86
CA VAL A 489 5.71 -8.35 17.33
C VAL A 489 4.77 -7.99 18.46
N ILE A 490 3.91 -7.00 18.20
CA ILE A 490 2.76 -6.67 19.03
C ILE A 490 1.54 -7.22 18.29
N TRP A 491 1.01 -8.34 18.79
CA TRP A 491 -0.11 -9.05 18.17
C TRP A 491 -1.42 -8.27 18.31
N PRO A 492 -2.43 -8.52 17.45
CA PRO A 492 -3.77 -8.01 17.67
C PRO A 492 -4.26 -8.33 19.09
N GLY A 493 -4.79 -7.32 19.81
CA GLY A 493 -5.09 -7.46 21.24
C GLY A 493 -3.95 -7.05 22.18
N GLY A 494 -2.83 -6.54 21.65
CA GLY A 494 -1.80 -5.83 22.41
C GLY A 494 -0.72 -6.69 23.10
N LYS A 495 -0.77 -8.03 22.96
CA LYS A 495 0.27 -8.89 23.51
C LYS A 495 1.56 -8.76 22.69
N ALA A 496 2.65 -8.30 23.31
CA ALA A 496 3.95 -8.22 22.67
C ALA A 496 4.82 -9.46 22.93
N THR A 497 5.59 -9.87 21.92
CA THR A 497 6.69 -10.83 22.11
C THR A 497 7.86 -10.17 22.86
N THR A 498 8.78 -10.97 23.39
CA THR A 498 10.09 -10.47 23.81
C THR A 498 10.92 -10.07 22.59
N TRP A 499 11.82 -9.11 22.77
CA TRP A 499 12.80 -8.78 21.75
C TRP A 499 13.71 -9.98 21.42
N GLN A 500 13.85 -10.27 20.13
CA GLN A 500 14.72 -11.33 19.60
C GLN A 500 15.85 -10.67 18.80
N SER A 501 17.09 -11.13 19.00
CA SER A 501 18.21 -10.67 18.18
C SER A 501 18.31 -11.54 16.92
N VAL A 502 18.40 -10.88 15.77
CA VAL A 502 18.51 -11.54 14.46
C VAL A 502 19.59 -10.88 13.61
N ALA A 503 20.19 -11.63 12.71
CA ALA A 503 21.09 -11.07 11.70
C ALA A 503 20.29 -10.43 10.57
N PRO A 504 20.84 -9.43 9.85
CA PRO A 504 20.24 -8.91 8.63
C PRO A 504 20.39 -9.89 7.44
N ASN A 505 19.85 -9.48 6.30
CA ASN A 505 19.93 -10.19 5.00
C ASN A 505 19.30 -11.57 5.03
N GLN A 506 18.12 -11.66 5.62
CA GLN A 506 17.35 -12.90 5.66
C GLN A 506 15.84 -12.64 5.80
N ARG A 507 15.08 -13.67 5.50
CA ARG A 507 13.67 -13.80 5.84
C ARG A 507 13.53 -14.53 7.17
N ILE A 508 12.70 -14.02 8.06
CA ILE A 508 12.29 -14.70 9.29
C ILE A 508 10.76 -14.83 9.34
N GLU A 509 10.29 -15.86 10.01
CA GLU A 509 8.87 -16.03 10.30
C GLU A 509 8.65 -16.03 11.82
N ILE A 510 7.67 -15.24 12.29
CA ILE A 510 7.36 -15.11 13.71
C ILE A 510 5.94 -15.60 13.96
N THR A 511 5.80 -16.48 14.94
CA THR A 511 4.52 -17.01 15.45
C THR A 511 4.28 -16.52 16.87
N PRO A 512 3.00 -16.49 17.38
CA PRO A 512 2.64 -16.06 18.73
C PRO A 512 3.27 -16.83 19.87
#